data_91b67e5d8657c4890fe0650458861755
#
_entry.id   91b67e5d8657c4890fe0650458861755
#
_cell.length_a   1.000
_cell.length_b   1.000
_cell.length_c   1.000
_cell.angle_alpha   90.00
_cell.angle_beta   90.00
_cell.angle_gamma   90.00
#
_symmetry.space_group_name_H-M   'P 1'
#
loop_
_entity.id
_entity.type
_entity.pdbx_description
1 polymer ?
#
loop_
_entity_poly.entity_id
_entity_poly.type
_entity_poly.pdbx_seq_one_letter_code
_entity_poly.pdbx_strand_id
1 'polypeptide(L)'
;MKKLFILFTLILFVITCGKDKDNIKDGYFSYPYENGQLHMEGNHKNGKKDGKWTIYFENGQIDNIQHYKNGKKDGKWVWNYDNGQIKMKGNHKNGKKDGQWTAWYTTGEKEYENTYKDGSKDGKWTTYNEDGTIKTVKEY
;
A
#
# COMPACT_ATOMS: atom_id res chain seq x y z
N MET A 1 -8.32 49.01 21.56
CA MET A 1 -8.57 47.57 21.36
C MET A 1 -8.37 47.27 19.87
N LYS A 2 -7.23 46.73 19.50
CA LYS A 2 -6.91 46.39 18.10
C LYS A 2 -7.35 44.95 17.84
N LYS A 3 -8.34 44.76 16.97
CA LYS A 3 -8.80 43.46 16.52
C LYS A 3 -7.77 42.89 15.53
N LEU A 4 -7.09 41.82 15.93
CA LEU A 4 -6.16 41.04 15.09
C LEU A 4 -7.00 40.17 14.13
N PHE A 5 -7.06 40.59 12.86
CA PHE A 5 -7.60 39.75 11.80
C PHE A 5 -6.57 38.68 11.43
N ILE A 6 -6.80 37.44 11.85
CA ILE A 6 -6.04 36.30 11.37
C ILE A 6 -6.58 35.97 9.98
N LEU A 7 -5.79 36.32 8.97
CA LEU A 7 -6.07 35.97 7.58
C LEU A 7 -5.73 34.48 7.38
N PHE A 8 -6.77 33.62 7.42
CA PHE A 8 -6.64 32.25 6.96
C PHE A 8 -6.48 32.31 5.44
N THR A 9 -5.25 32.19 4.96
CA THR A 9 -4.99 31.93 3.55
C THR A 9 -5.41 30.49 3.24
N LEU A 10 -6.63 30.37 2.73
CA LEU A 10 -7.15 29.15 2.12
C LEU A 10 -6.28 28.91 0.87
N ILE A 11 -5.29 28.03 0.97
CA ILE A 11 -4.57 27.53 -0.20
C ILE A 11 -5.55 26.62 -0.93
N LEU A 12 -6.26 27.21 -1.90
CA LEU A 12 -7.07 26.47 -2.85
C LEU A 12 -6.10 25.67 -3.73
N PHE A 13 -5.89 24.38 -3.41
CA PHE A 13 -5.32 23.45 -4.37
C PHE A 13 -6.39 23.22 -5.45
N VAL A 14 -6.27 23.97 -6.54
CA VAL A 14 -7.04 23.68 -7.75
C VAL A 14 -6.59 22.33 -8.27
N ILE A 15 -7.39 21.30 -8.01
CA ILE A 15 -7.25 20.01 -8.70
C ILE A 15 -7.69 20.25 -10.14
N THR A 16 -6.76 20.61 -11.00
CA THR A 16 -6.97 20.51 -12.45
C THR A 16 -6.95 19.02 -12.79
N CYS A 17 -8.14 18.44 -12.92
CA CYS A 17 -8.33 17.15 -13.58
C CYS A 17 -8.07 17.36 -15.08
N GLY A 18 -6.81 17.43 -15.48
CA GLY A 18 -6.32 17.64 -16.83
C GLY A 18 -5.24 16.63 -17.15
N LYS A 19 -5.42 15.97 -18.26
CA LYS A 19 -4.55 14.99 -18.93
C LYS A 19 -3.11 15.46 -19.16
N ASP A 20 -2.31 15.59 -18.11
CA ASP A 20 -0.86 15.73 -18.23
C ASP A 20 -0.19 14.54 -17.54
N LYS A 21 -0.15 13.41 -18.27
CA LYS A 21 0.57 12.20 -17.84
C LYS A 21 2.09 12.38 -17.78
N ASP A 22 2.62 13.52 -18.21
CA ASP A 22 4.05 13.67 -18.53
C ASP A 22 4.82 14.64 -17.63
N ASN A 23 4.23 15.18 -16.55
CA ASN A 23 4.95 16.17 -15.73
C ASN A 23 4.70 16.02 -14.21
N ILE A 24 4.73 14.78 -13.70
CA ILE A 24 4.71 14.57 -12.25
C ILE A 24 6.06 15.06 -11.71
N LYS A 25 6.02 16.14 -10.91
CA LYS A 25 7.23 16.68 -10.24
C LYS A 25 7.80 15.65 -9.26
N ASP A 26 9.11 15.68 -9.10
CA ASP A 26 9.77 14.89 -8.07
C ASP A 26 9.45 15.44 -6.67
N GLY A 27 9.46 14.57 -5.68
CA GLY A 27 9.24 14.90 -4.29
C GLY A 27 8.07 14.18 -3.65
N TYR A 28 7.71 14.67 -2.46
CA TYR A 28 6.61 14.12 -1.68
C TYR A 28 5.26 14.57 -2.22
N PHE A 29 4.34 13.62 -2.27
CA PHE A 29 2.94 13.82 -2.65
C PHE A 29 2.02 13.22 -1.60
N SER A 30 0.92 13.92 -1.38
CA SER A 30 -0.20 13.43 -0.59
C SER A 30 -1.52 13.70 -1.32
N TYR A 31 -2.42 12.75 -1.23
CA TYR A 31 -3.74 12.81 -1.85
C TYR A 31 -4.79 12.62 -0.77
N PRO A 32 -5.69 13.57 -0.55
CA PRO A 32 -6.78 13.42 0.41
C PRO A 32 -7.97 12.67 -0.21
N TYR A 33 -8.83 12.14 0.65
CA TYR A 33 -10.21 11.82 0.34
C TYR A 33 -11.04 13.11 0.15
N GLU A 34 -12.28 13.00 -0.36
CA GLU A 34 -13.19 14.13 -0.50
C GLU A 34 -13.53 14.79 0.86
N ASN A 35 -13.52 14.01 1.95
CA ASN A 35 -13.72 14.51 3.32
C ASN A 35 -12.48 15.21 3.91
N GLY A 36 -11.38 15.32 3.14
CA GLY A 36 -10.13 15.97 3.53
C GLY A 36 -9.17 15.11 4.34
N GLN A 37 -9.53 13.88 4.70
CA GLN A 37 -8.60 12.95 5.35
C GLN A 37 -7.56 12.43 4.37
N LEU A 38 -6.37 12.11 4.86
CA LEU A 38 -5.29 11.59 4.03
C LEU A 38 -5.68 10.21 3.47
N HIS A 39 -5.69 10.10 2.13
CA HIS A 39 -5.95 8.83 1.44
C HIS A 39 -4.65 8.13 1.08
N MET A 40 -3.68 8.85 0.53
CA MET A 40 -2.44 8.25 0.05
C MET A 40 -1.29 9.25 0.12
N GLU A 41 -0.09 8.76 0.42
CA GLU A 41 1.15 9.56 0.39
C GLU A 41 2.35 8.74 -0.10
N GLY A 42 3.36 9.44 -0.61
CA GLY A 42 4.62 8.84 -1.05
C GLY A 42 5.47 9.81 -1.84
N ASN A 43 6.55 9.32 -2.42
CA ASN A 43 7.47 10.12 -3.21
C ASN A 43 7.49 9.70 -4.66
N HIS A 44 7.66 10.70 -5.54
CA HIS A 44 8.02 10.48 -6.93
C HIS A 44 9.49 10.87 -7.17
N LYS A 45 10.15 10.14 -8.05
CA LYS A 45 11.48 10.42 -8.57
C LYS A 45 11.50 10.17 -10.06
N ASN A 46 11.94 11.18 -10.82
CA ASN A 46 11.87 11.17 -12.30
C ASN A 46 10.44 10.86 -12.80
N GLY A 47 9.42 11.48 -12.19
CA GLY A 47 8.00 11.30 -12.52
C GLY A 47 7.42 9.92 -12.19
N LYS A 48 8.14 9.06 -11.46
CA LYS A 48 7.72 7.69 -11.12
C LYS A 48 7.65 7.50 -9.61
N LYS A 49 6.75 6.63 -9.14
CA LYS A 49 6.73 6.24 -7.72
C LYS A 49 8.09 5.68 -7.32
N ASP A 50 8.63 6.15 -6.19
CA ASP A 50 9.91 5.71 -5.64
C ASP A 50 9.84 5.69 -4.10
N GLY A 51 10.44 4.66 -3.47
CA GLY A 51 10.40 4.50 -2.03
C GLY A 51 9.06 3.99 -1.49
N LYS A 52 8.78 4.33 -0.25
CA LYS A 52 7.57 3.92 0.49
C LYS A 52 6.37 4.75 0.04
N TRP A 53 5.26 4.06 -0.20
CA TRP A 53 3.92 4.61 -0.39
C TRP A 53 3.00 4.04 0.67
N THR A 54 2.20 4.89 1.30
CA THR A 54 1.21 4.51 2.32
C THR A 54 -0.16 4.90 1.83
N ILE A 55 -1.12 3.99 1.94
CA ILE A 55 -2.53 4.21 1.64
C ILE A 55 -3.30 4.01 2.93
N TYR A 56 -4.29 4.83 3.16
CA TYR A 56 -5.09 4.86 4.38
C TYR A 56 -6.55 4.55 4.05
N PHE A 57 -7.25 3.94 4.98
CA PHE A 57 -8.70 3.87 5.00
C PHE A 57 -9.32 5.24 5.37
N GLU A 58 -10.60 5.44 5.09
CA GLU A 58 -11.31 6.67 5.50
C GLU A 58 -11.36 6.86 7.02
N ASN A 59 -11.19 5.80 7.83
CA ASN A 59 -11.07 5.90 9.28
C ASN A 59 -9.68 6.36 9.76
N GLY A 60 -8.76 6.65 8.83
CA GLY A 60 -7.40 7.10 9.10
C GLY A 60 -6.40 5.98 9.41
N GLN A 61 -6.83 4.73 9.49
CA GLN A 61 -5.92 3.60 9.67
C GLN A 61 -5.20 3.25 8.36
N ILE A 62 -4.01 2.66 8.46
CA ILE A 62 -3.26 2.24 7.28
C ILE A 62 -3.95 1.05 6.62
N ASP A 63 -4.39 1.23 5.37
CA ASP A 63 -4.86 0.15 4.50
C ASP A 63 -3.68 -0.66 3.98
N ASN A 64 -2.73 -0.01 3.31
CA ASN A 64 -1.56 -0.74 2.84
C ASN A 64 -0.29 0.12 2.77
N ILE A 65 0.84 -0.58 2.84
CA ILE A 65 2.18 -0.05 2.64
C ILE A 65 2.80 -0.76 1.44
N GLN A 66 3.29 0.03 0.51
CA GLN A 66 3.86 -0.41 -0.75
C GLN A 66 5.26 0.18 -0.93
N HIS A 67 6.19 -0.58 -1.52
CA HIS A 67 7.50 -0.07 -1.88
C HIS A 67 7.70 -0.13 -3.40
N TYR A 68 8.25 0.95 -3.92
CA TYR A 68 8.54 1.13 -5.34
C TYR A 68 9.98 1.53 -5.57
N LYS A 69 10.51 1.14 -6.71
CA LYS A 69 11.80 1.60 -7.23
C LYS A 69 11.65 1.90 -8.72
N ASN A 70 11.88 3.16 -9.10
CA ASN A 70 11.71 3.61 -10.50
C ASN A 70 10.35 3.21 -11.10
N GLY A 71 9.25 3.32 -10.34
CA GLY A 71 7.88 3.02 -10.76
C GLY A 71 7.50 1.54 -10.75
N LYS A 72 8.44 0.63 -10.47
CA LYS A 72 8.17 -0.80 -10.32
C LYS A 72 7.99 -1.17 -8.87
N LYS A 73 7.09 -2.11 -8.58
CA LYS A 73 6.97 -2.71 -7.24
C LYS A 73 8.31 -3.35 -6.86
N ASP A 74 8.91 -2.93 -5.74
CA ASP A 74 10.20 -3.43 -5.30
C ASP A 74 10.32 -3.28 -3.78
N GLY A 75 10.43 -4.38 -3.06
CA GLY A 75 10.47 -4.42 -1.61
C GLY A 75 9.17 -4.91 -0.97
N LYS A 76 9.05 -4.64 0.32
CA LYS A 76 7.98 -5.15 1.18
C LYS A 76 6.62 -4.52 0.86
N TRP A 77 5.59 -5.36 0.83
CA TRP A 77 4.20 -4.97 0.70
C TRP A 77 3.40 -5.54 1.86
N VAL A 78 2.56 -4.70 2.47
CA VAL A 78 1.70 -5.06 3.60
C VAL A 78 0.31 -4.51 3.32
N TRP A 79 -0.72 -5.31 3.54
CA TRP A 79 -2.12 -4.91 3.56
C TRP A 79 -2.69 -5.17 4.93
N ASN A 80 -3.54 -4.28 5.40
CA ASN A 80 -4.26 -4.43 6.65
C ASN A 80 -5.77 -4.55 6.41
N TYR A 81 -6.47 -5.06 7.38
CA TYR A 81 -7.88 -4.88 7.54
C TYR A 81 -8.18 -3.47 8.10
N ASP A 82 -9.43 -3.04 8.00
CA ASP A 82 -9.90 -1.75 8.53
C ASP A 82 -9.85 -1.63 10.07
N ASN A 83 -9.69 -2.77 10.77
CA ASN A 83 -9.41 -2.85 12.20
C ASN A 83 -7.91 -2.75 12.55
N GLY A 84 -7.04 -2.55 11.55
CA GLY A 84 -5.59 -2.41 11.69
C GLY A 84 -4.80 -3.73 11.76
N GLN A 85 -5.45 -4.89 11.78
CA GLN A 85 -4.76 -6.17 11.73
C GLN A 85 -4.16 -6.43 10.35
N ILE A 86 -3.02 -7.12 10.29
CA ILE A 86 -2.41 -7.48 9.00
C ILE A 86 -3.31 -8.49 8.29
N LYS A 87 -3.71 -8.16 7.06
CA LYS A 87 -4.42 -9.02 6.13
C LYS A 87 -3.47 -9.86 5.28
N MET A 88 -2.42 -9.24 4.76
CA MET A 88 -1.46 -9.90 3.88
C MET A 88 -0.12 -9.19 3.88
N LYS A 89 0.97 -9.94 3.75
CA LYS A 89 2.30 -9.38 3.50
C LYS A 89 3.09 -10.24 2.53
N GLY A 90 4.05 -9.61 1.84
CA GLY A 90 4.99 -10.27 0.97
C GLY A 90 5.99 -9.29 0.38
N ASN A 91 6.80 -9.77 -0.55
CA ASN A 91 7.78 -8.98 -1.25
C ASN A 91 7.55 -8.97 -2.76
N HIS A 92 7.89 -7.85 -3.39
CA HIS A 92 8.09 -7.75 -4.83
C HIS A 92 9.56 -7.47 -5.14
N LYS A 93 10.02 -7.98 -6.26
CA LYS A 93 11.32 -7.67 -6.85
C LYS A 93 11.12 -7.38 -8.33
N ASN A 94 11.55 -6.19 -8.77
CA ASN A 94 11.38 -5.76 -10.16
C ASN A 94 9.95 -5.90 -10.71
N GLY A 95 8.91 -5.67 -9.88
CA GLY A 95 7.50 -5.75 -10.25
C GLY A 95 6.84 -7.12 -10.08
N LYS A 96 7.60 -8.17 -9.77
CA LYS A 96 7.12 -9.55 -9.62
C LYS A 96 7.09 -9.96 -8.15
N LYS A 97 6.14 -10.84 -7.76
CA LYS A 97 6.17 -11.46 -6.43
C LYS A 97 7.45 -12.27 -6.26
N ASP A 98 8.12 -12.14 -5.12
CA ASP A 98 9.37 -12.83 -4.80
C ASP A 98 9.42 -13.16 -3.31
N GLY A 99 9.83 -14.40 -2.98
CA GLY A 99 9.86 -14.89 -1.61
C GLY A 99 8.48 -15.26 -1.04
N GLN A 100 8.40 -15.29 0.28
CA GLN A 100 7.21 -15.74 1.00
C GLN A 100 6.11 -14.68 1.00
N TRP A 101 4.88 -15.15 0.77
CA TRP A 101 3.62 -14.40 0.89
C TRP A 101 2.73 -15.07 1.91
N THR A 102 2.27 -14.32 2.88
CA THR A 102 1.39 -14.80 3.94
C THR A 102 0.16 -13.93 4.02
N ALA A 103 -1.01 -14.55 4.12
CA ALA A 103 -2.26 -13.87 4.43
C ALA A 103 -2.87 -14.45 5.72
N TRP A 104 -3.73 -13.65 6.34
CA TRP A 104 -4.43 -13.96 7.58
C TRP A 104 -5.90 -13.67 7.44
N TYR A 105 -6.72 -14.46 8.09
CA TYR A 105 -8.13 -14.18 8.34
C TYR A 105 -8.30 -13.02 9.34
N THR A 106 -9.50 -12.46 9.42
CA THR A 106 -9.83 -11.44 10.43
C THR A 106 -9.77 -11.98 11.87
N THR A 107 -9.82 -13.30 12.04
CA THR A 107 -9.60 -13.99 13.32
C THR A 107 -8.15 -13.91 13.81
N GLY A 108 -7.21 -13.56 12.91
CA GLY A 108 -5.77 -13.57 13.18
C GLY A 108 -5.06 -14.86 12.80
N GLU A 109 -5.82 -15.92 12.50
CA GLU A 109 -5.27 -17.18 12.00
C GLU A 109 -4.77 -17.03 10.55
N LYS A 110 -3.76 -17.82 10.18
CA LYS A 110 -3.25 -17.80 8.81
C LYS A 110 -4.29 -18.32 7.83
N GLU A 111 -4.44 -17.66 6.70
CA GLU A 111 -5.22 -18.11 5.55
C GLU A 111 -4.35 -18.90 4.57
N TYR A 112 -3.14 -18.37 4.29
CA TYR A 112 -2.15 -19.09 3.48
C TYR A 112 -0.72 -18.64 3.74
N GLU A 113 0.22 -19.54 3.40
CA GLU A 113 1.65 -19.28 3.25
C GLU A 113 2.11 -19.87 1.92
N ASN A 114 2.58 -19.00 1.02
CA ASN A 114 2.94 -19.37 -0.34
C ASN A 114 4.29 -18.75 -0.70
N THR A 115 5.10 -19.46 -1.45
CA THR A 115 6.39 -18.96 -1.94
C THR A 115 6.33 -18.67 -3.43
N TYR A 116 7.00 -17.60 -3.84
CA TYR A 116 7.14 -17.18 -5.23
C TYR A 116 8.59 -16.92 -5.56
N LYS A 117 8.98 -17.20 -6.80
CA LYS A 117 10.26 -16.84 -7.38
C LYS A 117 10.05 -16.20 -8.74
N ASP A 118 10.52 -14.96 -8.89
CA ASP A 118 10.36 -14.18 -10.13
C ASP A 118 8.90 -14.13 -10.68
N GLY A 119 7.90 -14.15 -9.77
CA GLY A 119 6.48 -14.09 -10.07
C GLY A 119 5.79 -15.44 -10.29
N SER A 120 6.55 -16.52 -10.39
CA SER A 120 6.04 -17.89 -10.51
C SER A 120 5.85 -18.54 -9.15
N LYS A 121 4.94 -19.48 -9.05
CA LYS A 121 4.81 -20.34 -7.86
C LYS A 121 6.11 -21.13 -7.67
N ASP A 122 6.59 -21.22 -6.44
CA ASP A 122 7.82 -21.90 -6.09
C ASP A 122 7.70 -22.55 -4.71
N GLY A 123 8.18 -23.80 -4.58
CA GLY A 123 8.22 -24.52 -3.32
C GLY A 123 6.83 -24.76 -2.70
N LYS A 124 6.80 -24.78 -1.38
CA LYS A 124 5.63 -25.19 -0.60
C LYS A 124 4.57 -24.07 -0.54
N TRP A 125 3.33 -24.47 -0.83
CA TRP A 125 2.13 -23.66 -0.71
C TRP A 125 1.16 -24.32 0.27
N THR A 126 0.82 -23.61 1.34
CA THR A 126 -0.07 -24.11 2.39
C THR A 126 -1.25 -23.18 2.52
N THR A 127 -2.46 -23.74 2.54
CA THR A 127 -3.69 -23.01 2.93
C THR A 127 -4.23 -23.60 4.21
N TYR A 128 -4.90 -22.76 5.00
CA TYR A 128 -5.44 -23.10 6.31
C TYR A 128 -6.94 -22.82 6.35
N ASN A 129 -7.64 -23.48 7.23
CA ASN A 129 -9.00 -23.14 7.63
C ASN A 129 -8.96 -22.02 8.68
N GLU A 130 -10.10 -21.36 8.94
CA GLU A 130 -10.19 -20.29 9.94
C GLU A 130 -9.89 -20.73 11.37
N ASP A 131 -9.96 -22.05 11.65
CA ASP A 131 -9.56 -22.66 12.93
C ASP A 131 -8.05 -22.96 13.04
N GLY A 132 -7.26 -22.53 12.02
CA GLY A 132 -5.82 -22.73 11.93
C GLY A 132 -5.37 -24.11 11.46
N THR A 133 -6.28 -25.03 11.22
CA THR A 133 -5.95 -26.38 10.69
C THR A 133 -5.54 -26.29 9.22
N ILE A 134 -4.63 -27.18 8.80
CA ILE A 134 -4.19 -27.23 7.39
C ILE A 134 -5.32 -27.72 6.50
N LYS A 135 -5.67 -26.94 5.49
CA LYS A 135 -6.65 -27.26 4.46
C LYS A 135 -6.01 -27.98 3.26
N THR A 136 -4.92 -27.42 2.74
CA THR A 136 -4.19 -28.00 1.60
C THR A 136 -2.69 -27.71 1.70
N VAL A 137 -1.90 -28.63 1.16
CA VAL A 137 -0.47 -28.44 0.90
C VAL A 137 -0.18 -28.85 -0.53
N LYS A 138 0.54 -28.00 -1.27
CA LYS A 138 1.01 -28.27 -2.64
C LYS A 138 2.48 -27.88 -2.74
N GLU A 139 3.23 -28.60 -3.54
CA GLU A 139 4.61 -28.30 -3.90
C GLU A 139 4.67 -27.90 -5.38
N TYR A 140 5.48 -26.87 -5.72
CA TYR A 140 5.62 -26.34 -7.08
C TYR A 140 7.08 -26.26 -7.48
#